data_5646c3bd2328ac2a84db8049ec634356
#
_entry.id   5646c3bd2328ac2a84db8049ec634356
#
_cell.length_a   1.000
_cell.length_b   1.000
_cell.length_c   1.000
_cell.angle_alpha   90.00
_cell.angle_beta   90.00
_cell.angle_gamma   90.00
#
_symmetry.space_group_name_H-M   'P 1'
#
loop_
_entity.id
_entity.type
_entity.pdbx_description
1 polymer ?
#
loop_
_entity_poly.entity_id
_entity_poly.type
_entity_poly.pdbx_seq_one_letter_code
_entity_poly.pdbx_strand_id
1 'polypeptide(L)'
;MTNEEILAQYGPRESMEYDVVVVGGGPGGLATAIRLKQLAAEKGQDVSVVVLEKGSEPGAHILSGAIMDPKALTELIPDWKKRGAPLNQPVTDDAYIFLSEKSGFRVPNMFLPPFAQNHGNYIISLGNLTKWLGEQAEARGV
;
A
#
# COMPACT_ATOMS: atom_id res chain seq x y z
N MET A 1 16.12 -4.63 29.88
CA MET A 1 14.92 -5.12 30.58
C MET A 1 14.81 -6.62 30.38
N THR A 2 14.74 -7.36 31.47
CA THR A 2 14.50 -8.81 31.43
C THR A 2 13.00 -9.06 31.22
N ASN A 3 12.63 -10.31 30.88
CA ASN A 3 11.21 -10.67 30.78
C ASN A 3 10.46 -10.49 32.13
N GLU A 4 11.14 -10.70 33.25
CA GLU A 4 10.56 -10.48 34.59
C GLU A 4 10.30 -9.01 34.89
N GLU A 5 11.22 -8.13 34.52
CA GLU A 5 11.05 -6.67 34.66
C GLU A 5 9.89 -6.16 33.79
N ILE A 6 9.75 -6.68 32.55
CA ILE A 6 8.63 -6.34 31.66
C ILE A 6 7.30 -6.81 32.24
N LEU A 7 7.24 -8.04 32.72
CA LEU A 7 6.01 -8.58 33.35
C LEU A 7 5.64 -7.85 34.62
N ALA A 8 6.62 -7.45 35.44
CA ALA A 8 6.38 -6.66 36.65
C ALA A 8 5.85 -5.25 36.33
N GLN A 9 6.31 -4.63 35.24
CA GLN A 9 5.92 -3.28 34.82
C GLN A 9 4.57 -3.24 34.07
N TYR A 10 4.31 -4.23 33.20
CA TYR A 10 3.17 -4.20 32.27
C TYR A 10 2.12 -5.31 32.53
N GLY A 11 2.35 -6.18 33.52
CA GLY A 11 1.47 -7.30 33.81
C GLY A 11 1.65 -8.49 32.84
N PRO A 12 0.80 -9.51 32.95
CA PRO A 12 0.83 -10.67 32.07
C PRO A 12 0.48 -10.25 30.64
N ARG A 13 1.18 -10.82 29.67
CA ARG A 13 0.92 -10.58 28.25
C ARG A 13 -0.38 -11.27 27.84
N GLU A 14 -1.24 -10.50 27.18
CA GLU A 14 -2.34 -11.10 26.44
C GLU A 14 -1.80 -11.78 25.17
N SER A 15 -2.36 -12.93 24.82
CA SER A 15 -2.03 -13.63 23.59
C SER A 15 -3.30 -13.96 22.82
N MET A 16 -3.25 -13.78 21.51
CA MET A 16 -4.30 -14.17 20.58
C MET A 16 -3.68 -15.04 19.49
N GLU A 17 -4.40 -16.08 19.09
CA GLU A 17 -3.94 -17.00 18.07
C GLU A 17 -4.52 -16.62 16.70
N TYR A 18 -3.65 -16.56 15.69
CA TYR A 18 -4.01 -16.33 14.29
C TYR A 18 -3.24 -17.32 13.41
N ASP A 19 -3.85 -17.74 12.31
CA ASP A 19 -3.18 -18.58 11.32
C ASP A 19 -2.05 -17.83 10.63
N VAL A 20 -2.24 -16.51 10.39
CA VAL A 20 -1.23 -15.68 9.73
C VAL A 20 -1.14 -14.31 10.40
N VAL A 21 0.09 -13.93 10.73
CA VAL A 21 0.43 -12.59 11.23
C VAL A 21 1.27 -11.87 10.18
N VAL A 22 0.79 -10.73 9.70
CA VAL A 22 1.51 -9.84 8.78
C VAL A 22 2.07 -8.66 9.57
N VAL A 23 3.36 -8.47 9.55
CA VAL A 23 4.01 -7.35 10.27
C VAL A 23 4.24 -6.19 9.29
N GLY A 24 3.54 -5.10 9.52
CA GLY A 24 3.56 -3.87 8.74
C GLY A 24 2.29 -3.68 7.90
N GLY A 25 1.51 -2.65 8.24
CA GLY A 25 0.30 -2.21 7.54
C GLY A 25 0.56 -1.31 6.33
N GLY A 26 1.72 -1.45 5.67
CA GLY A 26 2.00 -0.78 4.42
C GLY A 26 1.31 -1.43 3.21
N PRO A 27 1.44 -0.85 2.00
CA PRO A 27 0.78 -1.38 0.79
C PRO A 27 1.05 -2.86 0.53
N GLY A 28 2.30 -3.31 0.74
CA GLY A 28 2.68 -4.71 0.54
C GLY A 28 2.04 -5.67 1.55
N GLY A 29 2.05 -5.30 2.84
CA GLY A 29 1.43 -6.12 3.90
C GLY A 29 -0.08 -6.21 3.72
N LEU A 30 -0.74 -5.09 3.45
CA LEU A 30 -2.19 -5.06 3.20
C LEU A 30 -2.57 -5.81 1.93
N ALA A 31 -1.80 -5.67 0.85
CA ALA A 31 -2.04 -6.45 -0.38
C ALA A 31 -1.91 -7.95 -0.13
N THR A 32 -0.93 -8.37 0.67
CA THR A 32 -0.74 -9.76 1.08
C THR A 32 -1.94 -10.28 1.87
N ALA A 33 -2.40 -9.53 2.88
CA ALA A 33 -3.55 -9.90 3.70
C ALA A 33 -4.83 -9.99 2.85
N ILE A 34 -5.09 -9.00 2.00
CA ILE A 34 -6.24 -8.99 1.08
C ILE A 34 -6.21 -10.21 0.18
N ARG A 35 -5.07 -10.47 -0.49
CA ARG A 35 -4.97 -11.60 -1.42
C ARG A 35 -5.11 -12.95 -0.72
N LEU A 36 -4.57 -13.08 0.48
CA LEU A 36 -4.72 -14.28 1.29
C LEU A 36 -6.19 -14.56 1.63
N LYS A 37 -6.95 -13.56 2.09
CA LYS A 37 -8.38 -13.69 2.37
C LYS A 37 -9.19 -14.00 1.10
N GLN A 38 -8.81 -13.42 -0.06
CA GLN A 38 -9.43 -13.77 -1.34
C GLN A 38 -9.22 -15.25 -1.68
N LEU A 39 -7.98 -15.74 -1.59
CA LEU A 39 -7.64 -17.13 -1.89
C LEU A 39 -8.29 -18.10 -0.92
N ALA A 40 -8.38 -17.73 0.35
CA ALA A 40 -9.08 -18.53 1.35
C ALA A 40 -10.57 -18.69 0.99
N ALA A 41 -11.23 -17.58 0.64
CA ALA A 41 -12.63 -17.58 0.21
C ALA A 41 -12.84 -18.39 -1.08
N GLU A 42 -11.95 -18.26 -2.09
CA GLU A 42 -11.98 -19.04 -3.33
C GLU A 42 -11.90 -20.57 -3.07
N LYS A 43 -11.18 -20.96 -2.00
CA LYS A 43 -11.00 -22.36 -1.60
C LYS A 43 -11.99 -22.86 -0.55
N GLY A 44 -12.89 -21.99 -0.09
CA GLY A 44 -13.82 -22.32 0.99
C GLY A 44 -13.14 -22.59 2.33
N GLN A 45 -11.97 -21.98 2.56
CA GLN A 45 -11.19 -22.09 3.79
C GLN A 45 -11.43 -20.86 4.67
N ASP A 46 -11.53 -21.08 5.98
CA ASP A 46 -11.47 -19.99 6.95
C ASP A 46 -10.02 -19.85 7.43
N VAL A 47 -9.44 -18.67 7.22
CA VAL A 47 -8.06 -18.34 7.61
C VAL A 47 -8.10 -17.04 8.39
N SER A 48 -7.72 -17.09 9.65
CA SER A 48 -7.59 -15.92 10.50
C SER A 48 -6.30 -15.15 10.17
N VAL A 49 -6.44 -13.87 9.83
CA VAL A 49 -5.31 -13.01 9.44
C VAL A 49 -5.32 -11.74 10.28
N VAL A 50 -4.18 -11.40 10.85
CA VAL A 50 -3.97 -10.12 11.52
C VAL A 50 -2.83 -9.35 10.89
N VAL A 51 -2.98 -8.05 10.76
CA VAL A 51 -1.92 -7.12 10.34
C VAL A 51 -1.52 -6.26 11.53
N LEU A 52 -0.25 -6.28 11.89
CA LEU A 52 0.31 -5.44 12.95
C LEU A 52 0.92 -4.18 12.34
N GLU A 53 0.40 -3.02 12.71
CA GLU A 53 0.91 -1.72 12.28
C GLU A 53 1.46 -0.94 13.48
N LYS A 54 2.65 -0.35 13.32
CA LYS A 54 3.30 0.46 14.34
C LYS A 54 2.65 1.85 14.48
N GLY A 55 2.16 2.38 13.36
CA GLY A 55 1.49 3.68 13.31
C GLY A 55 0.09 3.63 13.93
N SER A 56 -0.49 4.80 14.12
CA SER A 56 -1.86 4.93 14.63
C SER A 56 -2.91 4.40 13.66
N GLU A 57 -2.59 4.37 12.38
CA GLU A 57 -3.42 3.83 11.30
C GLU A 57 -2.52 3.44 10.10
N PRO A 58 -2.97 2.55 9.20
CA PRO A 58 -2.27 2.27 7.96
C PRO A 58 -2.00 3.54 7.16
N GLY A 59 -0.74 3.74 6.74
CA GLY A 59 -0.32 4.91 5.97
C GLY A 59 0.11 6.13 6.79
N ALA A 60 -0.04 6.15 8.11
CA ALA A 60 0.29 7.30 8.97
C ALA A 60 1.75 7.79 8.84
N HIS A 61 2.69 6.89 8.56
CA HIS A 61 4.10 7.23 8.41
C HIS A 61 4.55 7.45 6.95
N ILE A 62 3.64 7.41 6.00
CA ILE A 62 3.93 7.65 4.59
C ILE A 62 3.87 9.14 4.30
N LEU A 63 5.02 9.74 3.96
CA LEU A 63 5.18 11.20 3.90
C LEU A 63 4.78 11.82 2.57
N SER A 64 4.84 11.10 1.46
CA SER A 64 4.76 11.74 0.15
C SER A 64 3.78 11.10 -0.80
N GLY A 65 3.47 11.87 -1.86
CA GLY A 65 2.84 11.36 -3.06
C GLY A 65 3.76 10.46 -3.87
N ALA A 66 3.17 9.74 -4.78
CA ALA A 66 3.84 8.87 -5.72
C ALA A 66 3.17 8.93 -7.09
N ILE A 67 3.90 8.58 -8.13
CA ILE A 67 3.30 8.18 -9.40
C ILE A 67 3.13 6.67 -9.35
N MET A 68 1.92 6.21 -9.55
CA MET A 68 1.56 4.81 -9.40
C MET A 68 1.04 4.23 -10.72
N ASP A 69 1.63 3.12 -11.15
CA ASP A 69 1.02 2.23 -12.13
C ASP A 69 -0.14 1.47 -11.47
N PRO A 70 -1.38 1.59 -11.97
CA PRO A 70 -2.54 0.96 -11.35
C PRO A 70 -2.63 -0.55 -11.61
N LYS A 71 -1.68 -1.14 -12.32
CA LYS A 71 -1.70 -2.55 -12.73
C LYS A 71 -1.86 -3.49 -11.54
N ALA A 72 -0.98 -3.40 -10.55
CA ALA A 72 -1.02 -4.26 -9.37
C ALA A 72 -2.32 -4.09 -8.57
N LEU A 73 -2.82 -2.85 -8.46
CA LEU A 73 -4.10 -2.58 -7.81
C LEU A 73 -5.26 -3.19 -8.59
N THR A 74 -5.23 -3.12 -9.92
CA THR A 74 -6.24 -3.71 -10.79
C THR A 74 -6.25 -5.24 -10.72
N GLU A 75 -5.08 -5.85 -10.60
CA GLU A 75 -4.98 -7.30 -10.39
C GLU A 75 -5.52 -7.72 -9.02
N LEU A 76 -5.25 -6.94 -7.96
CA LEU A 76 -5.70 -7.24 -6.61
C LEU A 76 -7.19 -6.96 -6.39
N ILE A 77 -7.68 -5.81 -6.86
CA ILE A 77 -9.05 -5.32 -6.70
C ILE A 77 -9.52 -4.75 -8.04
N PRO A 78 -10.03 -5.58 -8.97
CA PRO A 78 -10.40 -5.15 -10.33
C PRO A 78 -11.42 -4.00 -10.37
N ASP A 79 -12.29 -3.93 -9.39
CA ASP A 79 -13.33 -2.91 -9.26
C ASP A 79 -12.94 -1.71 -8.37
N TRP A 80 -11.62 -1.46 -8.20
CA TRP A 80 -11.10 -0.40 -7.33
C TRP A 80 -11.69 0.99 -7.60
N LYS A 81 -11.98 1.32 -8.88
CA LYS A 81 -12.63 2.59 -9.25
C LYS A 81 -14.03 2.71 -8.65
N LYS A 82 -14.82 1.63 -8.71
CA LYS A 82 -16.18 1.60 -8.15
C LYS A 82 -16.15 1.63 -6.62
N ARG A 83 -15.09 1.12 -6.01
CA ARG A 83 -14.89 1.13 -4.55
C ARG A 83 -14.30 2.43 -4.02
N GLY A 84 -14.08 3.42 -4.89
CA GLY A 84 -13.61 4.73 -4.46
C GLY A 84 -12.13 4.76 -4.04
N ALA A 85 -11.28 3.95 -4.66
CA ALA A 85 -9.85 4.07 -4.46
C ALA A 85 -9.36 5.49 -4.78
N PRO A 86 -8.45 6.08 -3.99
CA PRO A 86 -8.06 7.48 -4.11
C PRO A 86 -7.07 7.75 -5.24
N LEU A 87 -7.36 7.24 -6.45
CA LEU A 87 -6.63 7.47 -7.68
C LEU A 87 -7.40 8.45 -8.57
N ASN A 88 -7.43 9.73 -8.18
CA ASN A 88 -8.28 10.73 -8.80
C ASN A 88 -7.55 11.58 -9.84
N GLN A 89 -6.20 11.58 -9.86
CA GLN A 89 -5.40 12.42 -10.71
C GLN A 89 -4.58 11.57 -11.69
N PRO A 90 -5.05 11.35 -12.94
CA PRO A 90 -4.23 10.70 -13.95
C PRO A 90 -3.06 11.59 -14.36
N VAL A 91 -1.94 10.98 -14.74
CA VAL A 91 -0.81 11.69 -15.35
C VAL A 91 -1.21 12.12 -16.76
N THR A 92 -1.25 13.44 -16.99
CA THR A 92 -1.60 14.03 -18.28
C THR A 92 -0.40 14.48 -19.09
N ASP A 93 0.69 14.85 -18.42
CA ASP A 93 1.98 15.20 -19.02
C ASP A 93 3.12 14.84 -18.08
N ASP A 94 4.26 14.48 -18.65
CA ASP A 94 5.50 14.29 -17.93
C ASP A 94 6.66 14.88 -18.71
N ALA A 95 7.73 15.25 -18.02
CA ALA A 95 8.90 15.83 -18.65
C ALA A 95 10.18 15.43 -17.94
N TYR A 96 11.16 14.99 -18.72
CA TYR A 96 12.54 14.87 -18.29
C TYR A 96 13.32 16.09 -18.69
N ILE A 97 13.90 16.76 -17.69
CA ILE A 97 14.65 18.00 -17.90
C ILE A 97 16.05 17.82 -17.32
N PHE A 98 17.06 17.95 -18.18
CA PHE A 98 18.43 18.09 -17.72
C PHE A 98 18.67 19.55 -17.35
N LEU A 99 19.08 19.75 -16.11
CA LEU A 99 19.36 21.09 -15.57
C LEU A 99 20.87 21.35 -15.58
N SER A 100 21.24 22.58 -15.93
CA SER A 100 22.56 23.15 -15.70
C SER A 100 22.44 24.36 -14.77
N GLU A 101 23.56 24.99 -14.40
CA GLU A 101 23.54 26.15 -13.50
C GLU A 101 22.70 27.34 -14.03
N LYS A 102 22.54 27.47 -15.34
CA LYS A 102 21.88 28.62 -15.98
C LYS A 102 20.78 28.24 -16.98
N SER A 103 20.58 26.97 -17.26
CA SER A 103 19.62 26.54 -18.30
C SER A 103 19.09 25.14 -18.03
N GLY A 104 17.99 24.77 -18.71
CA GLY A 104 17.45 23.43 -18.71
C GLY A 104 17.14 22.96 -20.15
N PHE A 105 17.35 21.68 -20.40
CA PHE A 105 17.02 21.03 -21.68
C PHE A 105 15.99 19.93 -21.43
N ARG A 106 14.81 20.06 -22.07
CA ARG A 106 13.77 19.01 -22.03
C ARG A 106 14.09 17.92 -23.05
N VAL A 107 14.17 16.69 -22.60
CA VAL A 107 14.27 15.51 -23.47
C VAL A 107 12.90 15.20 -24.03
N PRO A 108 12.74 15.11 -25.37
CA PRO A 108 11.47 14.69 -25.95
C PRO A 108 11.12 13.25 -25.52
N ASN A 109 9.87 13.04 -25.11
CA ASN A 109 9.40 11.76 -24.55
C ASN A 109 9.62 10.57 -25.50
N MET A 110 9.66 10.80 -26.81
CA MET A 110 9.94 9.75 -27.81
C MET A 110 11.32 9.09 -27.67
N PHE A 111 12.27 9.75 -27.01
CA PHE A 111 13.61 9.21 -26.75
C PHE A 111 13.71 8.53 -25.36
N LEU A 112 12.64 8.59 -24.57
CA LEU A 112 12.62 7.96 -23.26
C LEU A 112 12.24 6.48 -23.39
N PRO A 113 12.89 5.60 -22.62
CA PRO A 113 12.50 4.20 -22.58
C PRO A 113 11.09 4.04 -21.97
N PRO A 114 10.35 2.96 -22.28
CA PRO A 114 8.97 2.78 -21.83
C PRO A 114 8.78 2.88 -20.32
N PHE A 115 9.75 2.42 -19.52
CA PHE A 115 9.68 2.50 -18.06
C PHE A 115 9.81 3.93 -17.49
N ALA A 116 10.25 4.88 -18.29
CA ALA A 116 10.37 6.28 -17.93
C ALA A 116 9.15 7.12 -18.36
N GLN A 117 8.17 6.47 -19.01
CA GLN A 117 6.93 7.11 -19.44
C GLN A 117 5.83 6.82 -18.41
N ASN A 118 5.11 7.86 -18.01
CA ASN A 118 4.06 7.76 -16.98
C ASN A 118 2.64 7.82 -17.55
N HIS A 119 2.48 7.66 -18.85
CA HIS A 119 1.15 7.65 -19.47
C HIS A 119 0.31 6.47 -18.94
N GLY A 120 -0.90 6.77 -18.44
CA GLY A 120 -1.78 5.77 -17.84
C GLY A 120 -1.57 5.57 -16.33
N ASN A 121 -0.54 6.18 -15.75
CA ASN A 121 -0.29 6.19 -14.32
C ASN A 121 -1.09 7.28 -13.61
N TYR A 122 -1.10 7.25 -12.28
CA TYR A 122 -1.81 8.20 -11.44
C TYR A 122 -0.87 8.88 -10.45
N ILE A 123 -1.08 10.18 -10.24
CA ILE A 123 -0.47 10.92 -9.14
C ILE A 123 -1.34 10.69 -7.91
N ILE A 124 -0.77 10.12 -6.86
CA ILE A 124 -1.50 9.72 -5.67
C ILE A 124 -0.82 10.18 -4.39
N SER A 125 -1.61 10.24 -3.31
CA SER A 125 -1.09 10.13 -1.95
C SER A 125 -1.00 8.65 -1.59
N LEU A 126 0.23 8.16 -1.42
CA LEU A 126 0.44 6.76 -1.05
C LEU A 126 -0.11 6.45 0.35
N GLY A 127 -0.09 7.44 1.27
CA GLY A 127 -0.72 7.32 2.59
C GLY A 127 -2.23 7.09 2.48
N ASN A 128 -2.92 7.89 1.66
CA ASN A 128 -4.36 7.74 1.45
C ASN A 128 -4.71 6.40 0.79
N LEU A 129 -3.91 5.96 -0.18
CA LEU A 129 -4.10 4.63 -0.77
C LEU A 129 -3.91 3.52 0.25
N THR A 130 -2.89 3.63 1.10
CA THR A 130 -2.61 2.63 2.14
C THR A 130 -3.74 2.57 3.16
N LYS A 131 -4.27 3.72 3.59
CA LYS A 131 -5.45 3.77 4.46
C LYS A 131 -6.65 3.08 3.81
N TRP A 132 -6.96 3.41 2.56
CA TRP A 132 -8.04 2.76 1.81
C TRP A 132 -7.83 1.25 1.66
N LEU A 133 -6.59 0.77 1.44
CA LEU A 133 -6.28 -0.66 1.45
C LEU A 133 -6.54 -1.30 2.81
N GLY A 134 -6.27 -0.59 3.91
CA GLY A 134 -6.62 -1.03 5.26
C GLY A 134 -8.13 -1.26 5.41
N GLU A 135 -8.95 -0.32 4.96
CA GLU A 135 -10.42 -0.45 4.94
C GLU A 135 -10.87 -1.65 4.08
N GLN A 136 -10.17 -1.91 2.95
CA GLN A 136 -10.46 -3.07 2.11
C GLN A 136 -10.05 -4.40 2.76
N ALA A 137 -9.01 -4.42 3.57
CA ALA A 137 -8.58 -5.58 4.34
C ALA A 137 -9.56 -5.87 5.49
N GLU A 138 -9.92 -4.84 6.27
CA GLU A 138 -10.91 -4.93 7.35
C GLU A 138 -12.27 -5.45 6.86
N ALA A 139 -12.74 -4.95 5.72
CA ALA A 139 -13.98 -5.42 5.09
C ALA A 139 -13.96 -6.90 4.68
N ARG A 140 -12.77 -7.54 4.69
CA ARG A 140 -12.58 -8.98 4.41
C ARG A 140 -12.30 -9.79 5.66
N GLY A 141 -12.37 -9.19 6.85
CA GLY A 141 -12.11 -9.85 8.12
C GLY A 141 -10.62 -10.06 8.42
N VAL A 142 -9.79 -9.07 8.06
CA VAL A 142 -8.40 -8.95 8.51
C VAL A 142 -8.37 -8.15 9.79
#